data_1387d57ca4cb8b4cd4980d07fa3da3c4
#
_entry.id   1387d57ca4cb8b4cd4980d07fa3da3c4
#
_cell.length_a   1.000
_cell.length_b   1.000
_cell.length_c   1.000
_cell.angle_alpha   90.00
_cell.angle_beta   90.00
_cell.angle_gamma   90.00
#
_symmetry.space_group_name_H-M   'P 1'
#
loop_
_entity.id
_entity.type
_entity.pdbx_description
1 polymer ?
#
loop_
_entity_poly.entity_id
_entity_poly.type
_entity_poly.pdbx_seq_one_letter_code
_entity_poly.pdbx_strand_id
1 'polypeptide(L)'
;MFKVSAIIPAAGSGTRFGEEKQFKVLNGKPLWSYTLQPFVKSKFIDEIILVLPEEFILNVKSSYDYSLFSKKKDLKLVSGGSRRKDSVLNGLLSTKETNEIVCIHDVARPLIKQSLIEKSINGCKNYDGCILALPSTDSVKVVNEYVVQETIDRNKVWLAQTPQVFWKNKLLKAYNQNSSVLEITDESTIMEMAGFSVKVI
;
A
#
# COMPACT_ATOMS: atom_id res chain seq x y z
N MET A 1 -7.86 7.67 -20.12
CA MET A 1 -7.06 6.81 -19.22
C MET A 1 -7.38 7.29 -17.81
N PHE A 2 -7.70 6.41 -16.84
CA PHE A 2 -7.96 6.83 -15.47
C PHE A 2 -6.72 7.39 -14.83
N LYS A 3 -6.85 8.43 -14.02
CA LYS A 3 -5.75 9.00 -13.24
C LYS A 3 -5.56 8.23 -11.94
N VAL A 4 -4.32 7.98 -11.58
CA VAL A 4 -3.93 7.09 -10.48
C VAL A 4 -3.03 7.81 -9.48
N SER A 5 -3.40 7.79 -8.21
CA SER A 5 -2.53 8.20 -7.09
C SER A 5 -1.91 6.96 -6.45
N ALA A 6 -0.59 6.91 -6.32
CA ALA A 6 0.09 5.93 -5.50
C ALA A 6 0.19 6.43 -4.05
N ILE A 7 -0.21 5.61 -3.09
CA ILE A 7 -0.09 5.90 -1.66
C ILE A 7 0.93 4.93 -1.08
N ILE A 8 2.00 5.47 -0.48
CA ILE A 8 3.10 4.69 0.09
C ILE A 8 3.13 4.93 1.60
N PRO A 9 2.44 4.08 2.40
CA PRO A 9 2.50 4.18 3.85
C PRO A 9 3.91 3.84 4.36
N ALA A 10 4.53 4.79 5.02
CA ALA A 10 5.88 4.74 5.55
C ALA A 10 5.97 5.32 6.98
N ALA A 11 4.84 5.47 7.67
CA ALA A 11 4.76 6.04 9.01
C ALA A 11 4.82 4.98 10.15
N GLY A 12 5.03 3.70 9.82
CA GLY A 12 5.11 2.65 10.82
C GLY A 12 6.41 2.73 11.64
N SER A 13 6.31 2.53 12.96
CA SER A 13 7.44 2.56 13.91
C SER A 13 8.41 1.38 13.79
N GLY A 14 8.14 0.40 12.91
CA GLY A 14 9.05 -0.73 12.68
C GLY A 14 9.22 -1.69 13.88
N THR A 15 8.27 -1.74 14.83
CA THR A 15 8.35 -2.51 16.09
C THR A 15 8.79 -3.97 15.92
N ARG A 16 8.30 -4.66 14.88
CA ARG A 16 8.71 -6.03 14.56
C ARG A 16 10.15 -6.16 14.06
N PHE A 17 10.77 -5.07 13.63
CA PHE A 17 12.14 -5.04 13.10
C PHE A 17 13.12 -4.38 14.07
N GLY A 18 12.61 -3.67 15.09
CA GLY A 18 13.41 -2.95 16.08
C GLY A 18 13.87 -1.55 15.68
N GLU A 19 13.61 -1.12 14.44
CA GLU A 19 13.96 0.22 13.93
C GLU A 19 13.02 0.65 12.80
N GLU A 20 13.07 1.93 12.44
CA GLU A 20 12.29 2.52 11.33
C GLU A 20 12.88 2.15 9.97
N LYS A 21 12.48 0.98 9.47
CA LYS A 21 12.99 0.36 8.22
C LYS A 21 13.01 1.30 7.02
N GLN A 22 12.00 2.16 6.90
CA GLN A 22 11.84 3.05 5.77
C GLN A 22 13.01 4.02 5.57
N PHE A 23 13.74 4.32 6.65
CA PHE A 23 14.91 5.20 6.62
C PHE A 23 16.25 4.44 6.59
N LYS A 24 16.22 3.12 6.69
CA LYS A 24 17.43 2.29 6.59
C LYS A 24 18.15 2.57 5.28
N VAL A 25 19.43 2.88 5.37
CA VAL A 25 20.26 3.17 4.21
C VAL A 25 20.81 1.86 3.62
N LEU A 26 20.53 1.65 2.34
CA LEU A 26 21.04 0.55 1.53
C LEU A 26 21.84 1.15 0.37
N ASN A 27 23.13 0.80 0.25
CA ASN A 27 23.99 1.33 -0.82
C ASN A 27 23.86 2.86 -1.00
N GLY A 28 23.89 3.61 0.11
CA GLY A 28 23.87 5.07 0.12
C GLY A 28 22.51 5.73 -0.08
N LYS A 29 21.42 4.96 -0.17
CA LYS A 29 20.04 5.48 -0.32
C LYS A 29 19.09 4.90 0.72
N PRO A 30 18.13 5.68 1.24
CA PRO A 30 17.12 5.18 2.16
C PRO A 30 16.15 4.21 1.44
N LEU A 31 15.61 3.25 2.18
CA LEU A 31 14.70 2.23 1.66
C LEU A 31 13.49 2.84 0.91
N TRP A 32 12.91 3.93 1.45
CA TRP A 32 11.79 4.60 0.81
C TRP A 32 12.12 5.07 -0.63
N SER A 33 13.35 5.50 -0.89
CA SER A 33 13.79 5.93 -2.22
C SER A 33 13.75 4.77 -3.23
N TYR A 34 14.21 3.58 -2.83
CA TYR A 34 14.12 2.37 -3.68
C TYR A 34 12.67 2.02 -3.99
N THR A 35 11.80 2.08 -2.97
CA THR A 35 10.37 1.75 -3.14
C THR A 35 9.65 2.74 -4.05
N LEU A 36 9.97 4.03 -3.98
CA LEU A 36 9.33 5.05 -4.82
C LEU A 36 9.79 4.97 -6.29
N GLN A 37 11.01 4.54 -6.55
CA GLN A 37 11.61 4.62 -7.88
C GLN A 37 10.77 3.97 -8.99
N PRO A 38 10.18 2.76 -8.85
CA PRO A 38 9.31 2.16 -9.86
C PRO A 38 8.05 2.98 -10.12
N PHE A 39 7.46 3.59 -9.08
CA PHE A 39 6.27 4.44 -9.20
C PHE A 39 6.56 5.75 -9.89
N VAL A 40 7.70 6.38 -9.59
CA VAL A 40 8.17 7.60 -10.28
C VAL A 40 8.37 7.35 -11.77
N LYS A 41 8.89 6.18 -12.14
CA LYS A 41 9.13 5.79 -13.53
C LYS A 41 7.86 5.34 -14.26
N SER A 42 6.81 4.95 -13.56
CA SER A 42 5.60 4.44 -14.18
C SER A 42 4.79 5.55 -14.84
N LYS A 43 4.42 5.33 -16.11
CA LYS A 43 3.50 6.20 -16.85
C LYS A 43 2.03 6.07 -16.41
N PHE A 44 1.72 5.05 -15.63
CA PHE A 44 0.37 4.80 -15.12
C PHE A 44 0.09 5.50 -13.78
N ILE A 45 1.11 6.08 -13.15
CA ILE A 45 0.99 6.83 -11.90
C ILE A 45 1.07 8.32 -12.19
N ASP A 46 0.07 9.09 -11.78
CA ASP A 46 0.01 10.54 -11.97
C ASP A 46 0.54 11.30 -10.76
N GLU A 47 0.33 10.76 -9.55
CA GLU A 47 0.67 11.37 -8.28
C GLU A 47 1.21 10.30 -7.31
N ILE A 48 2.13 10.69 -6.45
CA ILE A 48 2.64 9.84 -5.37
C ILE A 48 2.47 10.56 -4.04
N ILE A 49 1.94 9.85 -3.04
CA ILE A 49 1.77 10.33 -1.68
C ILE A 49 2.61 9.43 -0.78
N LEU A 50 3.70 9.98 -0.26
CA LEU A 50 4.53 9.31 0.74
C LEU A 50 4.05 9.73 2.13
N VAL A 51 3.52 8.77 2.89
CA VAL A 51 3.00 9.01 4.23
C VAL A 51 4.07 8.67 5.25
N LEU A 52 4.50 9.65 6.04
CA LEU A 52 5.66 9.59 6.93
C LEU A 52 5.27 9.92 8.38
N PRO A 53 6.07 9.53 9.39
CA PRO A 53 5.99 10.17 10.69
C PRO A 53 6.27 11.68 10.53
N GLU A 54 5.56 12.51 11.28
CA GLU A 54 5.58 13.97 11.10
C GLU A 54 6.99 14.55 11.26
N GLU A 55 7.74 14.06 12.23
CA GLU A 55 9.11 14.48 12.54
C GLU A 55 10.11 14.26 11.39
N PHE A 56 9.84 13.33 10.47
CA PHE A 56 10.74 13.03 9.34
C PHE A 56 10.37 13.79 8.06
N ILE A 57 9.23 14.47 8.00
CA ILE A 57 8.75 15.15 6.78
C ILE A 57 9.77 16.18 6.29
N LEU A 58 10.31 17.03 7.19
CA LEU A 58 11.29 18.03 6.81
C LEU A 58 12.61 17.41 6.33
N ASN A 59 13.07 16.36 7.00
CA ASN A 59 14.30 15.65 6.62
C ASN A 59 14.17 15.01 5.23
N VAL A 60 13.04 14.35 4.95
CA VAL A 60 12.79 13.77 3.63
C VAL A 60 12.66 14.86 2.57
N LYS A 61 11.94 15.96 2.86
CA LYS A 61 11.74 17.08 1.94
C LYS A 61 13.06 17.76 1.52
N SER A 62 14.03 17.83 2.41
CA SER A 62 15.36 18.40 2.13
C SER A 62 16.32 17.42 1.46
N SER A 63 15.96 16.15 1.32
CA SER A 63 16.83 15.12 0.76
C SER A 63 17.01 15.25 -0.76
N TYR A 64 18.16 14.77 -1.25
CA TYR A 64 18.45 14.72 -2.67
C TYR A 64 17.44 13.85 -3.45
N ASP A 65 17.08 12.69 -2.91
CA ASP A 65 16.15 11.76 -3.56
C ASP A 65 14.75 12.37 -3.71
N TYR A 66 14.26 13.09 -2.69
CA TYR A 66 12.98 13.80 -2.80
C TYR A 66 13.04 14.86 -3.91
N SER A 67 14.08 15.69 -3.94
CA SER A 67 14.27 16.71 -4.98
C SER A 67 14.31 16.10 -6.39
N LEU A 68 14.97 14.94 -6.53
CA LEU A 68 15.04 14.23 -7.81
C LEU A 68 13.68 13.68 -8.25
N PHE A 69 12.90 13.13 -7.32
CA PHE A 69 11.60 12.51 -7.62
C PHE A 69 10.51 13.54 -7.85
N SER A 70 10.45 14.61 -7.05
CA SER A 70 9.45 15.68 -7.17
C SER A 70 9.55 16.47 -8.48
N LYS A 71 10.73 16.49 -9.13
CA LYS A 71 10.90 17.05 -10.48
C LYS A 71 10.30 16.17 -11.58
N LYS A 72 10.12 14.87 -11.32
CA LYS A 72 9.67 13.89 -12.33
C LYS A 72 8.21 13.51 -12.17
N LYS A 73 7.69 13.61 -10.95
CA LYS A 73 6.34 13.18 -10.59
C LYS A 73 5.79 14.09 -9.49
N ASP A 74 4.50 14.35 -9.51
CA ASP A 74 3.84 15.04 -8.40
C ASP A 74 3.97 14.18 -7.14
N LEU A 75 4.82 14.63 -6.20
CA LEU A 75 5.17 13.91 -4.99
C LEU A 75 4.79 14.75 -3.77
N LYS A 76 3.82 14.27 -2.99
CA LYS A 76 3.40 14.87 -1.73
C LYS A 76 3.92 14.09 -0.54
N LEU A 77 4.26 14.81 0.53
CA LEU A 77 4.54 14.24 1.86
C LEU A 77 3.36 14.53 2.77
N VAL A 78 2.90 13.50 3.48
CA VAL A 78 1.73 13.58 4.36
C VAL A 78 2.06 12.93 5.69
N SER A 79 1.61 13.53 6.79
CA SER A 79 1.75 12.94 8.12
C SER A 79 0.89 11.68 8.26
N GLY A 80 1.46 10.63 8.82
CA GLY A 80 0.76 9.38 9.14
C GLY A 80 -0.16 9.52 10.35
N GLY A 81 -0.90 8.46 10.61
CA GLY A 81 -1.72 8.31 11.80
C GLY A 81 -1.11 7.27 12.77
N SER A 82 -1.83 7.01 13.86
CA SER A 82 -1.39 6.08 14.91
C SER A 82 -1.30 4.63 14.45
N ARG A 83 -2.06 4.24 13.43
CA ARG A 83 -2.10 2.89 12.84
C ARG A 83 -1.86 2.96 11.33
N ARG A 84 -1.53 1.80 10.74
CA ARG A 84 -1.34 1.70 9.29
C ARG A 84 -2.59 2.17 8.52
N LYS A 85 -3.79 1.76 8.96
CA LYS A 85 -5.05 2.17 8.33
C LYS A 85 -5.26 3.68 8.35
N ASP A 86 -4.93 4.33 9.48
CA ASP A 86 -5.07 5.79 9.64
C ASP A 86 -4.07 6.52 8.73
N SER A 87 -2.87 5.99 8.60
CA SER A 87 -1.86 6.51 7.66
C SER A 87 -2.31 6.39 6.20
N VAL A 88 -2.89 5.26 5.81
CA VAL A 88 -3.45 5.08 4.45
C VAL A 88 -4.64 6.03 4.23
N LEU A 89 -5.52 6.20 5.22
CA LEU A 89 -6.65 7.13 5.13
C LEU A 89 -6.16 8.58 4.95
N ASN A 90 -5.16 9.02 5.71
CA ASN A 90 -4.55 10.36 5.54
C ASN A 90 -4.00 10.54 4.12
N GLY A 91 -3.29 9.53 3.61
CA GLY A 91 -2.84 9.50 2.22
C GLY A 91 -3.99 9.58 1.22
N LEU A 92 -5.05 8.81 1.43
CA LEU A 92 -6.23 8.75 0.56
C LEU A 92 -6.96 10.09 0.48
N LEU A 93 -7.15 10.76 1.63
CA LEU A 93 -7.77 12.08 1.71
C LEU A 93 -6.91 13.18 1.06
N SER A 94 -5.60 12.97 0.94
CA SER A 94 -4.66 13.92 0.34
C SER A 94 -4.51 13.75 -1.18
N THR A 95 -5.15 12.74 -1.78
CA THR A 95 -5.12 12.52 -3.24
C THR A 95 -5.87 13.62 -3.97
N LYS A 96 -5.45 13.93 -5.21
CA LYS A 96 -6.19 14.86 -6.08
C LYS A 96 -7.61 14.37 -6.31
N GLU A 97 -8.58 15.28 -6.30
CA GLU A 97 -9.98 14.95 -6.58
C GLU A 97 -10.17 14.30 -7.96
N THR A 98 -9.37 14.74 -8.93
CA THR A 98 -9.41 14.25 -10.30
C THR A 98 -8.87 12.81 -10.47
N ASN A 99 -8.23 12.24 -9.45
CA ASN A 99 -7.67 10.89 -9.54
C ASN A 99 -8.72 9.88 -9.06
N GLU A 100 -9.02 8.92 -9.93
CA GLU A 100 -10.14 7.99 -9.77
C GLU A 100 -9.71 6.67 -9.12
N ILE A 101 -8.43 6.32 -9.28
CA ILE A 101 -7.85 5.06 -8.79
C ILE A 101 -6.75 5.38 -7.79
N VAL A 102 -6.66 4.55 -6.75
CA VAL A 102 -5.58 4.57 -5.78
C VAL A 102 -4.82 3.24 -5.81
N CYS A 103 -3.49 3.34 -5.73
CA CYS A 103 -2.56 2.22 -5.73
C CYS A 103 -1.76 2.27 -4.42
N ILE A 104 -2.04 1.38 -3.48
CA ILE A 104 -1.45 1.36 -2.15
C ILE A 104 -0.32 0.34 -2.12
N HIS A 105 0.89 0.78 -1.68
CA HIS A 105 2.05 -0.10 -1.67
C HIS A 105 2.91 0.12 -0.43
N ASP A 106 3.23 -0.96 0.27
CA ASP A 106 4.04 -0.91 1.48
C ASP A 106 5.49 -0.47 1.18
N VAL A 107 5.98 0.53 1.90
CA VAL A 107 7.36 1.03 1.75
C VAL A 107 8.42 -0.05 1.98
N ALA A 108 8.12 -1.06 2.79
CA ALA A 108 9.02 -2.17 3.09
C ALA A 108 9.18 -3.21 1.96
N ARG A 109 8.59 -2.96 0.79
CA ARG A 109 8.65 -3.85 -0.39
C ARG A 109 9.36 -3.18 -1.58
N PRO A 110 10.66 -2.87 -1.50
CA PRO A 110 11.38 -2.04 -2.48
C PRO A 110 11.61 -2.71 -3.83
N LEU A 111 11.41 -4.04 -3.93
CA LEU A 111 11.72 -4.83 -5.12
C LEU A 111 10.53 -4.99 -6.08
N ILE A 112 9.49 -4.17 -5.93
CA ILE A 112 8.33 -4.19 -6.84
C ILE A 112 8.76 -3.86 -8.27
N LYS A 113 8.31 -4.67 -9.22
CA LYS A 113 8.55 -4.44 -10.65
C LYS A 113 7.46 -3.53 -11.23
N GLN A 114 7.86 -2.63 -12.12
CA GLN A 114 6.94 -1.71 -12.81
C GLN A 114 5.81 -2.47 -13.54
N SER A 115 6.10 -3.62 -14.15
CA SER A 115 5.11 -4.47 -14.81
C SER A 115 4.00 -4.97 -13.87
N LEU A 116 4.31 -5.21 -12.59
CA LEU A 116 3.32 -5.60 -11.60
C LEU A 116 2.44 -4.42 -11.18
N ILE A 117 2.98 -3.20 -11.09
CA ILE A 117 2.20 -1.99 -10.86
C ILE A 117 1.19 -1.81 -12.00
N GLU A 118 1.64 -1.91 -13.24
CA GLU A 118 0.79 -1.80 -14.43
C GLU A 118 -0.28 -2.89 -14.48
N LYS A 119 0.09 -4.14 -14.17
CA LYS A 119 -0.83 -5.28 -14.13
C LYS A 119 -1.92 -5.08 -13.08
N SER A 120 -1.57 -4.57 -11.88
CA SER A 120 -2.51 -4.30 -10.80
C SER A 120 -3.51 -3.21 -11.19
N ILE A 121 -3.04 -2.10 -11.78
CA ILE A 121 -3.91 -1.00 -12.23
C ILE A 121 -4.88 -1.48 -13.31
N ASN A 122 -4.40 -2.24 -14.29
CA ASN A 122 -5.24 -2.79 -15.33
C ASN A 122 -6.23 -3.84 -14.79
N GLY A 123 -5.84 -4.63 -13.79
CA GLY A 123 -6.70 -5.62 -13.14
C GLY A 123 -7.89 -5.03 -12.40
N CYS A 124 -7.76 -3.79 -11.90
CA CYS A 124 -8.82 -3.09 -11.19
C CYS A 124 -10.00 -2.64 -12.08
N LYS A 125 -9.79 -2.52 -13.40
CA LYS A 125 -10.79 -1.90 -14.31
C LYS A 125 -12.17 -2.57 -14.30
N ASN A 126 -12.23 -3.89 -14.12
CA ASN A 126 -13.46 -4.68 -14.18
C ASN A 126 -13.95 -5.15 -12.80
N TYR A 127 -13.33 -4.67 -11.73
CA TYR A 127 -13.63 -5.05 -10.34
C TYR A 127 -13.62 -3.80 -9.45
N ASP A 128 -14.04 -3.95 -8.21
CA ASP A 128 -14.00 -2.83 -7.24
C ASP A 128 -12.58 -2.57 -6.73
N GLY A 129 -11.77 -3.60 -6.76
CA GLY A 129 -10.35 -3.57 -6.42
C GLY A 129 -9.57 -4.73 -7.01
N CYS A 130 -8.26 -4.66 -6.89
CA CYS A 130 -7.33 -5.69 -7.34
C CYS A 130 -6.11 -5.73 -6.42
N ILE A 131 -5.69 -6.92 -6.02
CA ILE A 131 -4.49 -7.13 -5.21
C ILE A 131 -3.54 -8.11 -5.86
N LEU A 132 -2.25 -7.93 -5.60
CA LEU A 132 -1.27 -8.97 -5.83
C LEU A 132 -1.35 -10.00 -4.70
N ALA A 133 -1.25 -11.27 -5.02
CA ALA A 133 -1.11 -12.31 -4.03
C ALA A 133 -0.30 -13.50 -4.55
N LEU A 134 0.19 -14.31 -3.64
CA LEU A 134 0.89 -15.56 -3.93
C LEU A 134 0.07 -16.75 -3.40
N PRO A 135 -0.14 -17.81 -4.18
CA PRO A 135 -0.78 -19.02 -3.67
C PRO A 135 0.09 -19.64 -2.56
N SER A 136 -0.55 -20.17 -1.52
CA SER A 136 0.20 -20.89 -0.48
C SER A 136 0.80 -22.18 -1.04
N THR A 137 2.09 -22.36 -0.85
CA THR A 137 2.81 -23.60 -1.17
C THR A 137 2.81 -24.59 -0.01
N ASP A 138 2.67 -24.08 1.22
CA ASP A 138 2.72 -24.86 2.45
C ASP A 138 1.34 -25.33 2.89
N SER A 139 1.31 -26.36 3.74
CA SER A 139 0.08 -26.76 4.43
C SER A 139 -0.29 -25.72 5.49
N VAL A 140 -1.49 -25.14 5.37
CA VAL A 140 -2.00 -24.12 6.29
C VAL A 140 -2.82 -24.79 7.38
N LYS A 141 -2.50 -24.50 8.64
CA LYS A 141 -3.16 -25.03 9.84
C LYS A 141 -3.85 -23.91 10.61
N VAL A 142 -5.07 -24.16 11.07
CA VAL A 142 -5.68 -23.38 12.14
C VAL A 142 -5.20 -23.96 13.46
N VAL A 143 -4.68 -23.11 14.34
CA VAL A 143 -4.09 -23.53 15.62
C VAL A 143 -4.73 -22.74 16.74
N ASN A 144 -5.13 -23.43 17.82
CA ASN A 144 -5.52 -22.82 19.07
C ASN A 144 -4.67 -23.42 20.19
N GLU A 145 -4.09 -22.58 21.05
CA GLU A 145 -3.23 -23.00 22.19
C GLU A 145 -2.16 -24.04 21.79
N TYR A 146 -1.49 -23.80 20.65
CA TYR A 146 -0.48 -24.70 20.06
C TYR A 146 -1.01 -26.07 19.59
N VAL A 147 -2.33 -26.31 19.61
CA VAL A 147 -2.96 -27.53 19.11
C VAL A 147 -3.58 -27.28 17.74
N VAL A 148 -3.27 -28.12 16.76
CA VAL A 148 -3.85 -28.06 15.42
C VAL A 148 -5.34 -28.40 15.50
N GLN A 149 -6.20 -27.46 15.06
CA GLN A 149 -7.66 -27.65 14.98
C GLN A 149 -8.10 -28.12 13.62
N GLU A 150 -7.54 -27.54 12.57
CA GLU A 150 -7.98 -27.76 11.19
C GLU A 150 -6.82 -27.61 10.20
N THR A 151 -6.93 -28.29 9.06
CA THR A 151 -6.08 -28.05 7.88
C THR A 151 -6.91 -27.39 6.81
N ILE A 152 -6.51 -26.18 6.40
CA ILE A 152 -7.17 -25.45 5.32
C ILE A 152 -6.68 -25.96 3.97
N ASP A 153 -7.58 -26.11 3.00
CA ASP A 153 -7.21 -26.42 1.61
C ASP A 153 -6.35 -25.28 1.05
N ARG A 154 -5.04 -25.55 0.90
CA ARG A 154 -4.06 -24.56 0.41
C ARG A 154 -4.38 -24.01 -0.97
N ASN A 155 -5.16 -24.72 -1.79
CA ASN A 155 -5.54 -24.25 -3.14
C ASN A 155 -6.47 -23.03 -3.06
N LYS A 156 -7.09 -22.78 -1.90
CA LYS A 156 -7.96 -21.63 -1.62
C LYS A 156 -7.26 -20.53 -0.82
N VAL A 157 -6.00 -20.74 -0.42
CA VAL A 157 -5.26 -19.80 0.43
C VAL A 157 -4.23 -19.05 -0.41
N TRP A 158 -4.36 -17.73 -0.38
CA TRP A 158 -3.45 -16.81 -1.06
C TRP A 158 -2.88 -15.80 -0.07
N LEU A 159 -1.60 -15.53 -0.17
CA LEU A 159 -0.89 -14.58 0.69
C LEU A 159 -0.93 -13.20 0.04
N ALA A 160 -1.76 -12.31 0.58
CA ALA A 160 -1.93 -10.97 0.08
C ALA A 160 -0.61 -10.18 0.06
N GLN A 161 -0.36 -9.51 -1.03
CA GLN A 161 0.79 -8.65 -1.27
C GLN A 161 0.34 -7.24 -1.63
N THR A 162 1.30 -6.35 -1.88
CA THR A 162 1.05 -5.02 -2.46
C THR A 162 1.83 -4.86 -3.77
N PRO A 163 1.36 -4.05 -4.75
CA PRO A 163 0.27 -3.07 -4.66
C PRO A 163 -1.13 -3.67 -4.51
N GLN A 164 -1.97 -2.93 -3.79
CA GLN A 164 -3.41 -3.09 -3.75
C GLN A 164 -4.05 -1.88 -4.44
N VAL A 165 -4.91 -2.11 -5.42
CA VAL A 165 -5.45 -1.06 -6.28
C VAL A 165 -6.96 -1.04 -6.19
N PHE A 166 -7.54 0.13 -5.97
CA PHE A 166 -8.99 0.30 -5.77
C PHE A 166 -9.51 1.54 -6.46
N TRP A 167 -10.79 1.55 -6.78
CA TRP A 167 -11.51 2.77 -7.09
C TRP A 167 -11.57 3.64 -5.84
N LYS A 168 -11.08 4.88 -5.93
CA LYS A 168 -10.95 5.81 -4.80
C LYS A 168 -12.27 6.01 -4.06
N ASN A 169 -13.36 6.27 -4.78
CA ASN A 169 -14.67 6.48 -4.20
C ASN A 169 -15.20 5.26 -3.45
N LYS A 170 -14.94 4.05 -3.96
CA LYS A 170 -15.35 2.80 -3.32
C LYS A 170 -14.54 2.54 -2.05
N LEU A 171 -13.22 2.78 -2.09
CA LEU A 171 -12.39 2.65 -0.90
C LEU A 171 -12.78 3.67 0.18
N LEU A 172 -13.04 4.94 -0.17
CA LEU A 172 -13.55 5.94 0.77
C LEU A 172 -14.87 5.51 1.41
N LYS A 173 -15.80 4.96 0.60
CA LYS A 173 -17.07 4.42 1.11
C LYS A 173 -16.83 3.27 2.08
N ALA A 174 -15.92 2.35 1.75
CA ALA A 174 -15.56 1.21 2.61
C ALA A 174 -14.99 1.68 3.96
N TYR A 175 -14.07 2.66 3.95
CA TYR A 175 -13.54 3.28 5.17
C TYR A 175 -14.63 3.90 6.04
N ASN A 176 -15.57 4.64 5.44
CA ASN A 176 -16.67 5.29 6.17
C ASN A 176 -17.61 4.25 6.81
N GLN A 177 -17.95 3.18 6.10
CA GLN A 177 -18.82 2.11 6.59
C GLN A 177 -18.17 1.30 7.73
N ASN A 178 -16.85 1.20 7.75
CA ASN A 178 -16.09 0.37 8.69
C ASN A 178 -15.18 1.22 9.60
N SER A 179 -15.58 2.46 9.90
CA SER A 179 -14.78 3.41 10.71
C SER A 179 -14.47 2.88 12.13
N SER A 180 -15.38 2.11 12.74
CA SER A 180 -15.24 1.52 14.07
C SER A 180 -14.31 0.31 14.13
N VAL A 181 -13.96 -0.31 13.01
CA VAL A 181 -13.08 -1.48 12.99
C VAL A 181 -11.65 -1.06 13.35
N LEU A 182 -11.16 -1.58 14.46
CA LEU A 182 -9.87 -1.18 15.02
C LEU A 182 -8.68 -1.81 14.30
N GLU A 183 -8.77 -3.10 13.98
CA GLU A 183 -7.68 -3.85 13.36
C GLU A 183 -8.03 -4.25 11.92
N ILE A 184 -7.24 -3.74 11.00
CA ILE A 184 -7.33 -4.04 9.57
C ILE A 184 -5.92 -4.36 9.10
N THR A 185 -5.75 -5.54 8.53
CA THR A 185 -4.44 -6.00 8.07
C THR A 185 -4.03 -5.33 6.76
N ASP A 186 -5.00 -5.10 5.87
CA ASP A 186 -4.83 -4.46 4.56
C ASP A 186 -6.14 -3.86 4.06
N GLU A 187 -6.10 -3.14 2.95
CA GLU A 187 -7.26 -2.45 2.40
C GLU A 187 -8.24 -3.39 1.69
N SER A 188 -7.81 -4.57 1.26
CA SER A 188 -8.73 -5.56 0.70
C SER A 188 -9.75 -6.01 1.76
N THR A 189 -9.32 -6.17 3.00
CA THR A 189 -10.20 -6.51 4.14
C THR A 189 -11.35 -5.50 4.31
N ILE A 190 -11.04 -4.19 4.25
CA ILE A 190 -12.07 -3.14 4.35
C ILE A 190 -13.06 -3.23 3.18
N MET A 191 -12.55 -3.45 1.97
CA MET A 191 -13.38 -3.57 0.77
C MET A 191 -14.32 -4.78 0.84
N GLU A 192 -13.81 -5.92 1.29
CA GLU A 192 -14.57 -7.15 1.49
C GLU A 192 -15.69 -6.96 2.53
N MET A 193 -15.37 -6.34 3.69
CA MET A 193 -16.35 -6.02 4.73
C MET A 193 -17.45 -5.08 4.24
N ALA A 194 -17.16 -4.20 3.28
CA ALA A 194 -18.12 -3.31 2.64
C ALA A 194 -18.90 -3.96 1.48
N GLY A 195 -18.67 -5.26 1.21
CA GLY A 195 -19.36 -6.02 0.16
C GLY A 195 -18.83 -5.77 -1.25
N PHE A 196 -17.63 -5.20 -1.40
CA PHE A 196 -17.01 -4.97 -2.70
C PHE A 196 -16.22 -6.20 -3.18
N SER A 197 -16.15 -6.38 -4.50
CA SER A 197 -15.40 -7.47 -5.13
C SER A 197 -13.96 -7.08 -5.37
N VAL A 198 -13.02 -7.88 -4.85
CA VAL A 198 -11.58 -7.67 -5.01
C VAL A 198 -10.97 -8.85 -5.78
N LYS A 199 -10.32 -8.54 -6.90
CA LYS A 199 -9.65 -9.53 -7.74
C LYS A 199 -8.24 -9.80 -7.25
N VAL A 200 -7.83 -11.07 -7.27
CA VAL A 200 -6.44 -11.51 -7.10
C VAL A 200 -5.76 -11.67 -8.46
N ILE A 201 -4.50 -11.20 -8.60
CA ILE A 201 -3.65 -11.37 -9.79
C ILE A 201 -2.25 -11.82 -9.45
#